data_3fc40a5064395232c5adb370c63f1d6e
#
_entry.id   3fc40a5064395232c5adb370c63f1d6e
#
_cell.length_a   1.000
_cell.length_b   1.000
_cell.length_c   1.000
_cell.angle_alpha   90.00
_cell.angle_beta   90.00
_cell.angle_gamma   90.00
#
_symmetry.space_group_name_H-M   'P 1'
#
loop_
_entity.id
_entity.type
_entity.pdbx_description
1 polymer ?
#
loop_
_entity_poly.entity_id
_entity_poly.type
_entity_poly.pdbx_seq_one_letter_code
_entity_poly.pdbx_strand_id
1 'polypeptide(L)'
;MKKLITIVIFIFTTLLTAYAQPGKMAAVTNKVSNGYDFWLYAPQTYFDQPNEKFPVVIYLHGARLCGRGLRSFHKYLTLDAIAKGRNIETMVIAPQNSGGGWKPERLNNILEWVVKNYNVDTTRIYVVGMSLGGYGAMDFVGTYPHKIAAAMALCGGCTLSDVQGLGTLPFWIFHGTADRAVTVGQSKKVVNALKEQGNDKLLRYEWLPGANHGQLARIFYLEETYQWLFSHTLSDNPRQVNRDITINLNVMSNAYRGLSSKGTITKVSSIKNPSAVEPQDDSEEDDNMDGVDD
;
A
#
# COMPACT_ATOMS: atom_id res chain seq x y z
N MET A 1 65.06 20.00 24.53
CA MET A 1 64.24 18.91 23.92
C MET A 1 62.78 19.16 24.33
N LYS A 2 61.96 19.73 23.46
CA LYS A 2 60.52 19.98 23.68
C LYS A 2 59.75 18.72 23.24
N LYS A 3 59.07 18.06 24.17
CA LYS A 3 58.19 16.92 23.88
C LYS A 3 56.89 17.45 23.30
N LEU A 4 56.61 17.09 22.04
CA LEU A 4 55.32 17.35 21.38
C LEU A 4 54.32 16.29 21.85
N ILE A 5 53.29 16.71 22.55
CA ILE A 5 52.20 15.81 22.93
C ILE A 5 51.14 15.92 21.84
N THR A 6 51.02 14.86 21.02
CA THR A 6 49.95 14.73 20.00
C THR A 6 48.68 14.23 20.70
N ILE A 7 47.69 15.10 20.82
CA ILE A 7 46.35 14.73 21.29
C ILE A 7 45.57 14.18 20.10
N VAL A 8 45.33 12.87 20.09
CA VAL A 8 44.41 12.22 19.14
C VAL A 8 42.99 12.36 19.67
N ILE A 9 42.23 13.26 19.05
CA ILE A 9 40.77 13.38 19.34
C ILE A 9 40.05 12.30 18.55
N PHE A 10 39.59 11.27 19.24
CA PHE A 10 38.65 10.29 18.70
C PHE A 10 37.26 10.93 18.62
N ILE A 11 36.85 11.35 17.42
CA ILE A 11 35.47 11.76 17.15
C ILE A 11 34.64 10.48 17.05
N PHE A 12 33.95 10.11 18.11
CA PHE A 12 32.90 9.10 18.07
C PHE A 12 31.69 9.71 17.35
N THR A 13 31.57 9.50 16.06
CA THR A 13 30.32 9.72 15.33
C THR A 13 29.35 8.60 15.73
N THR A 14 28.52 8.85 16.73
CA THR A 14 27.34 8.04 16.96
C THR A 14 26.44 8.20 15.74
N LEU A 15 26.42 7.19 14.87
CA LEU A 15 25.31 7.03 13.93
C LEU A 15 24.05 6.79 14.76
N LEU A 16 23.35 7.88 15.06
CA LEU A 16 21.96 7.80 15.44
C LEU A 16 21.23 7.26 14.20
N THR A 17 20.90 5.97 14.22
CA THR A 17 19.86 5.45 13.33
C THR A 17 18.57 6.17 13.74
N ALA A 18 18.29 7.28 13.08
CA ALA A 18 17.01 7.93 13.19
C ALA A 18 15.98 6.90 12.70
N TYR A 19 15.26 6.28 13.63
CA TYR A 19 14.05 5.56 13.25
C TYR A 19 13.17 6.57 12.53
N ALA A 20 12.93 6.34 11.24
CA ALA A 20 12.02 7.16 10.47
C ALA A 20 10.71 7.28 11.26
N GLN A 21 10.30 8.51 11.56
CA GLN A 21 9.04 8.73 12.27
C GLN A 21 7.93 8.14 11.41
N PRO A 22 7.06 7.28 11.97
CA PRO A 22 5.93 6.80 11.23
C PRO A 22 5.09 8.01 10.80
N GLY A 23 4.70 8.07 9.53
CA GLY A 23 3.91 9.15 8.97
C GLY A 23 2.56 9.32 9.67
N LYS A 24 1.61 9.94 9.01
CA LYS A 24 0.28 10.25 9.56
C LYS A 24 -0.79 9.47 8.82
N MET A 25 -1.90 9.14 9.49
CA MET A 25 -3.07 8.57 8.85
C MET A 25 -4.34 9.30 9.26
N ALA A 26 -5.29 9.40 8.31
CA ALA A 26 -6.60 9.98 8.52
C ALA A 26 -7.70 9.05 8.01
N ALA A 27 -8.84 9.07 8.68
CA ALA A 27 -10.05 8.42 8.20
C ALA A 27 -10.72 9.32 7.17
N VAL A 28 -10.99 8.78 5.99
CA VAL A 28 -11.75 9.44 4.93
C VAL A 28 -13.12 8.76 4.86
N THR A 29 -14.15 9.49 5.28
CA THR A 29 -15.53 8.96 5.39
C THR A 29 -16.49 9.84 4.62
N ASN A 30 -17.38 9.21 3.85
CA ASN A 30 -18.42 9.90 3.06
C ASN A 30 -17.90 10.97 2.08
N LYS A 31 -16.64 10.87 1.65
CA LYS A 31 -16.01 11.82 0.73
C LYS A 31 -16.05 11.37 -0.73
N VAL A 32 -16.17 10.08 -0.97
CA VAL A 32 -16.12 9.50 -2.31
C VAL A 32 -17.49 8.94 -2.67
N SER A 33 -18.17 9.56 -3.63
CA SER A 33 -19.43 9.05 -4.15
C SER A 33 -19.22 7.64 -4.72
N ASN A 34 -20.09 6.71 -4.37
CA ASN A 34 -19.97 5.30 -4.73
C ASN A 34 -18.55 4.74 -4.46
N GLY A 35 -17.94 5.15 -3.34
CA GLY A 35 -16.66 4.62 -2.84
C GLY A 35 -16.84 3.77 -1.58
N TYR A 36 -15.74 3.41 -0.95
CA TYR A 36 -15.69 2.89 0.40
C TYR A 36 -15.13 3.98 1.33
N ASP A 37 -15.49 3.96 2.60
CA ASP A 37 -14.72 4.66 3.61
C ASP A 37 -13.34 4.00 3.74
N PHE A 38 -12.28 4.78 4.00
CA PHE A 38 -10.94 4.23 4.03
C PHE A 38 -10.01 4.99 4.99
N TRP A 39 -8.96 4.32 5.43
CA TRP A 39 -7.79 4.99 5.97
C TRP A 39 -6.88 5.42 4.83
N LEU A 40 -6.47 6.68 4.88
CA LEU A 40 -5.37 7.20 4.07
C LEU A 40 -4.17 7.40 4.99
N TYR A 41 -3.04 6.79 4.64
CA TYR A 41 -1.76 6.99 5.28
C TYR A 41 -0.83 7.73 4.32
N ALA A 42 -0.03 8.65 4.86
CA ALA A 42 1.08 9.28 4.16
C ALA A 42 2.36 9.15 5.01
N PRO A 43 3.51 8.74 4.43
CA PRO A 43 4.78 8.65 5.13
C PRO A 43 5.25 10.05 5.55
N GLN A 44 6.19 10.13 6.49
CA GLN A 44 6.71 11.42 6.93
C GLN A 44 7.34 12.21 5.77
N THR A 45 8.04 11.52 4.87
CA THR A 45 8.65 12.10 3.67
C THR A 45 7.65 12.82 2.75
N TYR A 46 6.36 12.41 2.76
CA TYR A 46 5.30 13.11 2.02
C TYR A 46 5.13 14.56 2.48
N PHE A 47 5.32 14.82 3.78
CA PHE A 47 5.22 16.18 4.35
C PHE A 47 6.53 16.95 4.23
N ASP A 48 7.65 16.24 4.21
CA ASP A 48 8.99 16.84 4.14
C ASP A 48 9.37 17.21 2.69
N GLN A 49 8.71 16.61 1.70
CA GLN A 49 9.00 16.77 0.27
C GLN A 49 7.73 17.19 -0.51
N PRO A 50 7.24 18.42 -0.32
CA PRO A 50 5.91 18.86 -0.81
C PRO A 50 5.75 18.84 -2.34
N ASN A 51 6.86 18.89 -3.10
CA ASN A 51 6.84 18.89 -4.56
C ASN A 51 7.00 17.49 -5.17
N GLU A 52 7.27 16.47 -4.35
CA GLU A 52 7.43 15.10 -4.83
C GLU A 52 6.10 14.39 -4.95
N LYS A 53 6.03 13.47 -5.93
CA LYS A 53 4.88 12.58 -6.11
C LYS A 53 5.17 11.22 -5.50
N PHE A 54 4.23 10.70 -4.74
CA PHE A 54 4.39 9.49 -3.97
C PHE A 54 3.67 8.30 -4.59
N PRO A 55 4.26 7.10 -4.53
CA PRO A 55 3.58 5.88 -4.91
C PRO A 55 2.38 5.62 -3.99
N VAL A 56 1.46 4.76 -4.44
CA VAL A 56 0.28 4.35 -3.67
C VAL A 56 0.20 2.83 -3.60
N VAL A 57 -0.01 2.30 -2.40
CA VAL A 57 -0.42 0.92 -2.17
C VAL A 57 -1.87 0.88 -1.72
N ILE A 58 -2.72 0.20 -2.48
CA ILE A 58 -4.08 -0.15 -2.06
C ILE A 58 -4.02 -1.54 -1.45
N TYR A 59 -4.35 -1.68 -0.16
CA TYR A 59 -4.45 -3.01 0.41
C TYR A 59 -5.89 -3.40 0.73
N LEU A 60 -6.27 -4.62 0.36
CA LEU A 60 -7.62 -5.12 0.49
C LEU A 60 -7.69 -6.23 1.55
N HIS A 61 -8.49 -6.01 2.57
CA HIS A 61 -8.62 -6.93 3.69
C HIS A 61 -9.54 -8.12 3.37
N GLY A 62 -9.40 -9.18 4.15
CA GLY A 62 -10.25 -10.36 4.09
C GLY A 62 -11.60 -10.21 4.81
N ALA A 63 -12.48 -11.19 4.64
CA ALA A 63 -13.85 -11.19 5.16
C ALA A 63 -13.95 -10.96 6.68
N ARG A 64 -12.97 -11.41 7.47
CA ARG A 64 -12.96 -11.24 8.94
C ARG A 64 -12.98 -9.78 9.40
N LEU A 65 -12.58 -8.85 8.55
CA LEU A 65 -12.54 -7.42 8.84
C LEU A 65 -13.73 -6.67 8.25
N CYS A 66 -14.60 -7.32 7.49
CA CYS A 66 -15.83 -6.71 6.97
C CYS A 66 -16.72 -6.21 8.11
N GLY A 67 -17.33 -5.04 7.91
CA GLY A 67 -18.31 -4.46 8.83
C GLY A 67 -17.76 -4.00 10.18
N ARG A 68 -16.44 -4.06 10.42
CA ARG A 68 -15.84 -3.65 11.69
C ARG A 68 -15.60 -2.14 11.82
N GLY A 69 -15.89 -1.38 10.77
CA GLY A 69 -15.64 0.05 10.68
C GLY A 69 -14.15 0.39 10.70
N LEU A 70 -13.82 1.66 10.49
CA LEU A 70 -12.41 2.11 10.42
C LEU A 70 -11.67 2.03 11.75
N ARG A 71 -12.36 2.04 12.91
CA ARG A 71 -11.71 2.16 14.23
C ARG A 71 -10.73 1.03 14.58
N SER A 72 -11.00 -0.20 14.14
CA SER A 72 -10.20 -1.37 14.51
C SER A 72 -9.34 -1.92 13.38
N PHE A 73 -9.68 -1.59 12.16
CA PHE A 73 -9.15 -2.21 10.95
C PHE A 73 -7.69 -1.81 10.64
N HIS A 74 -7.25 -0.61 11.03
CA HIS A 74 -5.88 -0.14 10.87
C HIS A 74 -4.81 -0.94 11.66
N LYS A 75 -5.25 -1.82 12.56
CA LYS A 75 -4.37 -2.67 13.38
C LYS A 75 -3.97 -3.98 12.67
N TYR A 76 -4.12 -4.05 11.36
CA TYR A 76 -3.87 -5.25 10.59
C TYR A 76 -3.12 -4.95 9.30
N LEU A 77 -2.36 -5.95 8.82
CA LEU A 77 -1.70 -6.00 7.51
C LEU A 77 -0.74 -4.82 7.28
N THR A 78 -0.80 -4.13 6.15
CA THR A 78 0.15 -3.07 5.77
C THR A 78 0.26 -1.95 6.80
N LEU A 79 -0.86 -1.42 7.30
CA LEU A 79 -0.82 -0.35 8.30
C LEU A 79 -0.25 -0.82 9.66
N ASP A 80 -0.51 -2.06 10.06
CA ASP A 80 0.09 -2.63 11.26
C ASP A 80 1.60 -2.89 11.07
N ALA A 81 2.03 -3.31 9.87
CA ALA A 81 3.44 -3.46 9.54
C ALA A 81 4.18 -2.12 9.65
N ILE A 82 3.62 -1.04 9.10
CA ILE A 82 4.16 0.33 9.23
C ILE A 82 4.19 0.75 10.70
N ALA A 83 3.10 0.58 11.43
CA ALA A 83 3.02 0.92 12.84
C ALA A 83 4.10 0.23 13.67
N LYS A 84 4.46 -1.01 13.31
CA LYS A 84 5.49 -1.81 13.97
C LYS A 84 6.92 -1.53 13.49
N GLY A 85 7.10 -0.58 12.58
CA GLY A 85 8.41 -0.11 12.14
C GLY A 85 8.87 -0.65 10.79
N ARG A 86 7.99 -1.29 9.99
CA ARG A 86 8.31 -1.57 8.59
C ARG A 86 8.36 -0.25 7.84
N ASN A 87 9.53 0.10 7.32
CA ASN A 87 9.68 1.29 6.49
C ASN A 87 9.07 1.05 5.11
N ILE A 88 8.00 1.78 4.80
CA ILE A 88 7.28 1.69 3.53
C ILE A 88 7.01 3.13 3.06
N GLU A 89 7.88 3.63 2.18
CA GLU A 89 7.85 5.00 1.66
C GLU A 89 6.79 5.13 0.56
N THR A 90 5.52 5.03 0.96
CA THR A 90 4.36 5.09 0.06
C THR A 90 3.14 5.60 0.79
N MET A 91 2.23 6.22 0.07
CA MET A 91 0.88 6.42 0.58
C MET A 91 0.14 5.08 0.60
N VAL A 92 -0.73 4.88 1.59
CA VAL A 92 -1.54 3.66 1.69
C VAL A 92 -3.02 4.02 1.70
N ILE A 93 -3.77 3.41 0.78
CA ILE A 93 -5.23 3.42 0.78
C ILE A 93 -5.69 2.09 1.36
N ALA A 94 -6.42 2.15 2.46
CA ALA A 94 -6.92 0.98 3.16
C ALA A 94 -8.45 1.05 3.28
N PRO A 95 -9.20 0.60 2.24
CA PRO A 95 -10.65 0.69 2.23
C PRO A 95 -11.30 -0.28 3.23
N GLN A 96 -12.45 0.10 3.76
CA GLN A 96 -13.27 -0.74 4.63
C GLN A 96 -14.49 -1.27 3.87
N ASN A 97 -14.51 -2.56 3.63
CA ASN A 97 -15.67 -3.25 3.07
C ASN A 97 -16.68 -3.58 4.19
N SER A 98 -17.92 -3.16 4.02
CA SER A 98 -19.01 -3.48 4.97
C SER A 98 -19.48 -4.93 4.87
N GLY A 99 -19.22 -5.61 3.74
CA GLY A 99 -19.62 -7.00 3.47
C GLY A 99 -19.78 -7.25 1.98
N GLY A 100 -19.85 -8.52 1.61
CA GLY A 100 -19.91 -8.95 0.21
C GLY A 100 -18.57 -8.86 -0.51
N GLY A 101 -18.57 -9.12 -1.83
CA GLY A 101 -17.39 -8.99 -2.69
C GLY A 101 -16.93 -7.54 -2.84
N TRP A 102 -15.64 -7.34 -3.00
CA TRP A 102 -15.10 -6.05 -3.39
C TRP A 102 -15.63 -5.64 -4.77
N LYS A 103 -15.92 -4.35 -4.93
CA LYS A 103 -16.43 -3.81 -6.19
C LYS A 103 -15.34 -2.98 -6.86
N PRO A 104 -14.83 -3.40 -8.05
CA PRO A 104 -13.77 -2.69 -8.76
C PRO A 104 -14.06 -1.21 -8.98
N GLU A 105 -15.29 -0.84 -9.34
CA GLU A 105 -15.67 0.55 -9.59
C GLU A 105 -15.54 1.40 -8.32
N ARG A 106 -15.93 0.85 -7.16
CA ARG A 106 -15.83 1.57 -5.87
C ARG A 106 -14.38 1.80 -5.47
N LEU A 107 -13.50 0.84 -5.76
CA LEU A 107 -12.06 0.96 -5.54
C LEU A 107 -11.44 2.00 -6.48
N ASN A 108 -11.86 1.98 -7.76
CA ASN A 108 -11.43 2.98 -8.73
C ASN A 108 -11.86 4.40 -8.31
N ASN A 109 -13.08 4.59 -7.86
CA ASN A 109 -13.57 5.89 -7.41
C ASN A 109 -12.72 6.44 -6.24
N ILE A 110 -12.29 5.60 -5.30
CA ILE A 110 -11.36 5.99 -4.23
C ILE A 110 -10.01 6.40 -4.81
N LEU A 111 -9.46 5.58 -5.71
CA LEU A 111 -8.16 5.86 -6.32
C LEU A 111 -8.17 7.19 -7.07
N GLU A 112 -9.18 7.43 -7.91
CA GLU A 112 -9.35 8.70 -8.64
C GLU A 112 -9.46 9.89 -7.68
N TRP A 113 -10.21 9.73 -6.60
CA TRP A 113 -10.34 10.80 -5.61
C TRP A 113 -9.00 11.08 -4.92
N VAL A 114 -8.22 10.06 -4.58
CA VAL A 114 -6.89 10.25 -3.97
C VAL A 114 -5.92 10.89 -4.96
N VAL A 115 -5.89 10.44 -6.22
CA VAL A 115 -5.04 11.02 -7.27
C VAL A 115 -5.38 12.51 -7.50
N LYS A 116 -6.65 12.87 -7.43
CA LYS A 116 -7.10 14.27 -7.60
C LYS A 116 -6.69 15.19 -6.45
N ASN A 117 -6.65 14.66 -5.23
CA ASN A 117 -6.51 15.49 -4.02
C ASN A 117 -5.10 15.46 -3.40
N TYR A 118 -4.22 14.56 -3.84
CA TYR A 118 -2.89 14.36 -3.25
C TYR A 118 -1.80 14.23 -4.31
N ASN A 119 -0.56 14.42 -3.92
CA ASN A 119 0.61 14.30 -4.79
C ASN A 119 0.95 12.82 -5.05
N VAL A 120 0.19 12.18 -5.94
CA VAL A 120 0.33 10.78 -6.30
C VAL A 120 1.15 10.64 -7.58
N ASP A 121 2.10 9.71 -7.57
CA ASP A 121 2.72 9.20 -8.78
C ASP A 121 1.83 8.13 -9.41
N THR A 122 1.10 8.51 -10.44
CA THR A 122 0.16 7.62 -11.13
C THR A 122 0.85 6.49 -11.91
N THR A 123 2.17 6.54 -12.07
CA THR A 123 2.94 5.44 -12.67
C THR A 123 3.31 4.36 -11.66
N ARG A 124 3.14 4.63 -10.35
CA ARG A 124 3.51 3.74 -9.24
C ARG A 124 2.33 3.46 -8.31
N ILE A 125 1.28 2.84 -8.85
CA ILE A 125 0.10 2.39 -8.09
C ILE A 125 0.13 0.87 -7.99
N TYR A 126 -0.01 0.36 -6.77
CA TYR A 126 0.11 -1.05 -6.44
C TYR A 126 -1.11 -1.55 -5.68
N VAL A 127 -1.40 -2.84 -5.84
CA VAL A 127 -2.53 -3.49 -5.14
C VAL A 127 -2.03 -4.75 -4.44
N VAL A 128 -2.42 -4.94 -3.18
CA VAL A 128 -2.19 -6.18 -2.46
C VAL A 128 -3.43 -6.58 -1.68
N GLY A 129 -3.87 -7.83 -1.79
CA GLY A 129 -5.08 -8.27 -1.12
C GLY A 129 -5.01 -9.71 -0.66
N MET A 130 -5.72 -10.03 0.44
CA MET A 130 -5.74 -11.36 1.01
C MET A 130 -7.16 -11.91 1.17
N SER A 131 -7.35 -13.20 0.86
CA SER A 131 -8.64 -13.88 1.04
C SER A 131 -9.73 -13.20 0.20
N LEU A 132 -10.81 -12.72 0.79
CA LEU A 132 -11.77 -11.86 0.09
C LEU A 132 -11.08 -10.65 -0.58
N GLY A 133 -10.04 -10.08 0.05
CA GLY A 133 -9.21 -9.03 -0.54
C GLY A 133 -8.34 -9.54 -1.68
N GLY A 134 -7.95 -10.83 -1.67
CA GLY A 134 -7.27 -11.48 -2.79
C GLY A 134 -8.15 -11.59 -4.03
N TYR A 135 -9.44 -11.92 -3.83
CA TYR A 135 -10.44 -11.82 -4.90
C TYR A 135 -10.59 -10.38 -5.38
N GLY A 136 -10.74 -9.45 -4.43
CA GLY A 136 -10.87 -8.02 -4.77
C GLY A 136 -9.66 -7.47 -5.52
N ALA A 137 -8.45 -7.92 -5.19
CA ALA A 137 -7.24 -7.52 -5.90
C ALA A 137 -7.26 -8.04 -7.35
N MET A 138 -7.59 -9.32 -7.57
CA MET A 138 -7.72 -9.89 -8.90
C MET A 138 -8.80 -9.19 -9.72
N ASP A 139 -9.98 -8.99 -9.15
CA ASP A 139 -11.11 -8.37 -9.84
C ASP A 139 -10.81 -6.91 -10.18
N PHE A 140 -10.23 -6.14 -9.24
CA PHE A 140 -9.88 -4.74 -9.47
C PHE A 140 -8.78 -4.58 -10.52
N VAL A 141 -7.71 -5.35 -10.39
CA VAL A 141 -6.56 -5.30 -11.31
C VAL A 141 -6.95 -5.81 -12.70
N GLY A 142 -7.76 -6.87 -12.79
CA GLY A 142 -8.26 -7.38 -14.06
C GLY A 142 -9.19 -6.38 -14.78
N THR A 143 -9.93 -5.55 -14.02
CA THR A 143 -10.82 -4.54 -14.58
C THR A 143 -10.08 -3.26 -14.99
N TYR A 144 -9.07 -2.83 -14.21
CA TYR A 144 -8.32 -1.59 -14.44
C TYR A 144 -6.80 -1.80 -14.55
N PRO A 145 -6.32 -2.74 -15.40
CA PRO A 145 -4.91 -3.11 -15.45
C PRO A 145 -3.99 -1.98 -15.89
N HIS A 146 -4.51 -1.02 -16.67
CA HIS A 146 -3.77 0.14 -17.19
C HIS A 146 -3.42 1.18 -16.13
N LYS A 147 -3.97 1.08 -14.91
CA LYS A 147 -3.69 1.98 -13.78
C LYS A 147 -2.68 1.40 -12.79
N ILE A 148 -2.37 0.11 -12.88
CA ILE A 148 -1.65 -0.63 -11.84
C ILE A 148 -0.26 -1.01 -12.33
N ALA A 149 0.75 -0.61 -11.57
CA ALA A 149 2.15 -0.93 -11.85
C ALA A 149 2.47 -2.41 -11.57
N ALA A 150 2.07 -2.91 -10.42
CA ALA A 150 2.17 -4.32 -10.04
C ALA A 150 1.13 -4.68 -8.97
N ALA A 151 0.84 -5.97 -8.82
CA ALA A 151 -0.09 -6.41 -7.79
C ALA A 151 0.26 -7.79 -7.21
N MET A 152 -0.22 -8.02 -5.97
CA MET A 152 -0.16 -9.31 -5.30
C MET A 152 -1.55 -9.76 -4.84
N ALA A 153 -1.87 -11.03 -5.03
CA ALA A 153 -3.07 -11.65 -4.49
C ALA A 153 -2.71 -12.86 -3.64
N LEU A 154 -3.17 -12.84 -2.39
CA LEU A 154 -2.88 -13.86 -1.39
C LEU A 154 -4.15 -14.67 -1.13
N CYS A 155 -4.06 -16.01 -1.31
CA CYS A 155 -5.12 -16.98 -1.06
C CYS A 155 -6.53 -16.50 -1.53
N GLY A 156 -6.60 -16.05 -2.78
CA GLY A 156 -7.83 -15.59 -3.43
C GLY A 156 -8.18 -16.38 -4.69
N GLY A 157 -9.05 -15.80 -5.47
CA GLY A 157 -9.46 -16.22 -6.81
C GLY A 157 -9.93 -14.99 -7.60
N CYS A 158 -10.54 -15.18 -8.74
CA CYS A 158 -11.11 -14.13 -9.58
C CYS A 158 -12.57 -14.41 -9.84
N THR A 159 -13.42 -13.39 -9.83
CA THR A 159 -14.84 -13.49 -10.17
C THR A 159 -15.15 -12.98 -11.57
N LEU A 160 -14.18 -12.37 -12.24
CA LEU A 160 -14.29 -11.94 -13.62
C LEU A 160 -14.41 -13.15 -14.55
N SER A 161 -15.25 -13.03 -15.57
CA SER A 161 -15.36 -14.02 -16.64
C SER A 161 -14.15 -14.01 -17.57
N ASP A 162 -13.49 -12.85 -17.71
CA ASP A 162 -12.27 -12.67 -18.48
C ASP A 162 -11.13 -12.20 -17.56
N VAL A 163 -10.03 -12.95 -17.57
CA VAL A 163 -8.84 -12.71 -16.75
C VAL A 163 -7.68 -12.09 -17.54
N GLN A 164 -7.87 -11.74 -18.81
CA GLN A 164 -6.80 -11.23 -19.67
C GLN A 164 -6.07 -10.03 -19.08
N GLY A 165 -6.80 -9.12 -18.43
CA GLY A 165 -6.23 -7.95 -17.77
C GLY A 165 -5.14 -8.29 -16.74
N LEU A 166 -5.25 -9.43 -16.05
CA LEU A 166 -4.27 -9.88 -15.06
C LEU A 166 -2.90 -10.25 -15.67
N GLY A 167 -2.87 -10.62 -16.94
CA GLY A 167 -1.62 -10.99 -17.63
C GLY A 167 -0.88 -9.78 -18.24
N THR A 168 -1.45 -8.58 -18.17
CA THR A 168 -0.86 -7.37 -18.79
C THR A 168 0.05 -6.56 -17.86
N LEU A 169 0.21 -7.00 -16.62
CA LEU A 169 1.03 -6.34 -15.59
C LEU A 169 1.80 -7.37 -14.75
N PRO A 170 2.91 -7.00 -14.11
CA PRO A 170 3.55 -7.82 -13.10
C PRO A 170 2.55 -8.20 -11.99
N PHE A 171 2.23 -9.49 -11.91
CA PHE A 171 1.24 -10.01 -10.98
C PHE A 171 1.76 -11.24 -10.24
N TRP A 172 1.69 -11.22 -8.90
CA TRP A 172 2.21 -12.32 -8.08
C TRP A 172 1.13 -12.92 -7.18
N ILE A 173 0.85 -14.19 -7.39
CA ILE A 173 -0.18 -14.95 -6.66
C ILE A 173 0.50 -15.86 -5.63
N PHE A 174 0.04 -15.81 -4.38
CA PHE A 174 0.47 -16.70 -3.31
C PHE A 174 -0.70 -17.51 -2.77
N HIS A 175 -0.50 -18.81 -2.57
CA HIS A 175 -1.51 -19.64 -1.93
C HIS A 175 -0.89 -20.79 -1.14
N GLY A 176 -1.39 -21.01 0.08
CA GLY A 176 -0.98 -22.13 0.91
C GLY A 176 -1.68 -23.42 0.48
N THR A 177 -0.94 -24.53 0.37
CA THR A 177 -1.54 -25.81 -0.06
C THR A 177 -2.42 -26.46 1.00
N ALA A 178 -2.28 -26.05 2.28
CA ALA A 178 -3.12 -26.51 3.40
C ALA A 178 -4.21 -25.47 3.77
N ASP A 179 -4.51 -24.51 2.87
CA ASP A 179 -5.58 -23.56 3.08
C ASP A 179 -6.95 -24.25 3.01
N ARG A 180 -7.68 -24.21 4.15
CA ARG A 180 -9.01 -24.79 4.28
C ARG A 180 -10.14 -23.75 4.18
N ALA A 181 -9.83 -22.45 4.23
CA ALA A 181 -10.81 -21.39 4.12
C ALA A 181 -11.10 -21.04 2.66
N VAL A 182 -10.03 -20.91 1.86
CA VAL A 182 -10.09 -20.77 0.41
C VAL A 182 -9.15 -21.82 -0.16
N THR A 183 -9.66 -22.78 -0.91
CA THR A 183 -8.82 -23.83 -1.45
C THR A 183 -7.87 -23.28 -2.50
N VAL A 184 -6.64 -23.82 -2.55
CA VAL A 184 -5.63 -23.43 -3.55
C VAL A 184 -6.12 -23.55 -5.00
N GLY A 185 -7.13 -24.40 -5.24
CA GLY A 185 -7.81 -24.54 -6.51
C GLY A 185 -8.36 -23.22 -7.08
N GLN A 186 -8.75 -22.28 -6.23
CA GLN A 186 -9.25 -20.98 -6.69
C GLN A 186 -8.18 -20.17 -7.40
N SER A 187 -6.98 -20.06 -6.82
CA SER A 187 -5.85 -19.39 -7.48
C SER A 187 -5.33 -20.18 -8.68
N LYS A 188 -5.31 -21.52 -8.59
CA LYS A 188 -4.89 -22.38 -9.72
C LYS A 188 -5.77 -22.20 -10.95
N LYS A 189 -7.08 -22.02 -10.79
CA LYS A 189 -7.98 -21.72 -11.90
C LYS A 189 -7.57 -20.46 -12.67
N VAL A 190 -7.21 -19.39 -11.95
CA VAL A 190 -6.75 -18.13 -12.57
C VAL A 190 -5.44 -18.33 -13.31
N VAL A 191 -4.46 -18.97 -12.66
CA VAL A 191 -3.16 -19.27 -13.27
C VAL A 191 -3.32 -20.11 -14.55
N ASN A 192 -4.16 -21.14 -14.49
CA ASN A 192 -4.40 -22.01 -15.66
C ASN A 192 -5.07 -21.25 -16.80
N ALA A 193 -6.08 -20.44 -16.51
CA ALA A 193 -6.75 -19.63 -17.53
C ALA A 193 -5.80 -18.66 -18.24
N LEU A 194 -4.89 -18.00 -17.49
CA LEU A 194 -3.87 -17.12 -18.07
C LEU A 194 -2.88 -17.90 -18.94
N LYS A 195 -2.47 -19.12 -18.53
CA LYS A 195 -1.58 -19.97 -19.31
C LYS A 195 -2.25 -20.48 -20.59
N GLU A 196 -3.50 -20.91 -20.51
CA GLU A 196 -4.28 -21.36 -21.65
C GLU A 196 -4.45 -20.26 -22.70
N GLN A 197 -4.50 -19.01 -22.26
CA GLN A 197 -4.56 -17.82 -23.12
C GLN A 197 -3.17 -17.37 -23.63
N GLY A 198 -2.07 -18.01 -23.20
CA GLY A 198 -0.70 -17.57 -23.51
C GLY A 198 -0.34 -16.20 -22.91
N ASN A 199 -1.03 -15.79 -21.85
CA ASN A 199 -0.96 -14.47 -21.24
C ASN A 199 -0.35 -14.51 -19.81
N ASP A 200 0.68 -15.34 -19.60
CA ASP A 200 1.29 -15.59 -18.30
C ASP A 200 2.73 -15.10 -18.17
N LYS A 201 3.25 -14.33 -19.14
CA LYS A 201 4.65 -13.86 -19.15
C LYS A 201 4.98 -12.98 -17.94
N LEU A 202 4.05 -12.14 -17.51
CA LEU A 202 4.19 -11.23 -16.36
C LEU A 202 3.67 -11.83 -15.07
N LEU A 203 3.16 -13.06 -15.10
CA LEU A 203 2.64 -13.77 -13.95
C LEU A 203 3.76 -14.45 -13.15
N ARG A 204 3.68 -14.34 -11.81
CA ARG A 204 4.35 -15.21 -10.85
C ARG A 204 3.31 -15.88 -9.96
N TYR A 205 3.60 -17.07 -9.50
CA TYR A 205 2.77 -17.73 -8.49
C TYR A 205 3.61 -18.66 -7.62
N GLU A 206 3.25 -18.71 -6.32
CA GLU A 206 3.90 -19.55 -5.33
C GLU A 206 2.84 -20.40 -4.62
N TRP A 207 2.95 -21.72 -4.78
CA TRP A 207 2.18 -22.66 -3.99
C TRP A 207 3.00 -23.04 -2.76
N LEU A 208 2.63 -22.49 -1.57
CA LEU A 208 3.39 -22.63 -0.33
C LEU A 208 3.02 -23.96 0.35
N PRO A 209 3.92 -24.98 0.35
CA PRO A 209 3.61 -26.31 0.87
C PRO A 209 3.26 -26.28 2.35
N GLY A 210 2.09 -26.82 2.72
CA GLY A 210 1.65 -26.91 4.12
C GLY A 210 1.22 -25.59 4.77
N ALA A 211 1.36 -24.45 4.08
CA ALA A 211 0.88 -23.17 4.63
C ALA A 211 -0.65 -23.14 4.68
N ASN A 212 -1.19 -22.67 5.80
CA ASN A 212 -2.61 -22.44 5.99
C ASN A 212 -3.01 -21.00 5.64
N HIS A 213 -4.32 -20.73 5.63
CA HIS A 213 -4.89 -19.43 5.30
C HIS A 213 -4.27 -18.27 6.08
N GLY A 214 -4.19 -18.39 7.41
CA GLY A 214 -3.71 -17.31 8.29
C GLY A 214 -2.24 -16.97 8.11
N GLN A 215 -1.41 -17.94 7.70
CA GLN A 215 0.02 -17.72 7.51
C GLN A 215 0.33 -16.75 6.36
N LEU A 216 -0.55 -16.67 5.36
CA LEU A 216 -0.38 -15.75 4.21
C LEU A 216 -0.37 -14.27 4.64
N ALA A 217 -0.99 -13.92 5.76
CA ALA A 217 -0.96 -12.56 6.30
C ALA A 217 0.46 -12.07 6.62
N ARG A 218 1.41 -12.98 6.84
CA ARG A 218 2.82 -12.63 7.10
C ARG A 218 3.47 -11.88 5.93
N ILE A 219 3.00 -12.11 4.71
CA ILE A 219 3.52 -11.46 3.50
C ILE A 219 3.40 -9.93 3.60
N PHE A 220 2.37 -9.40 4.26
CA PHE A 220 2.24 -7.95 4.47
C PHE A 220 3.31 -7.33 5.38
N TYR A 221 4.04 -8.14 6.14
CA TYR A 221 5.08 -7.68 7.07
C TYR A 221 6.49 -7.85 6.51
N LEU A 222 6.62 -8.48 5.34
CA LEU A 222 7.91 -8.67 4.67
C LEU A 222 8.35 -7.40 3.95
N GLU A 223 9.63 -7.11 4.03
CA GLU A 223 10.27 -6.07 3.23
C GLU A 223 10.25 -6.43 1.75
N GLU A 224 10.48 -7.69 1.43
CA GLU A 224 10.49 -8.26 0.09
C GLU A 224 9.17 -8.03 -0.66
N THR A 225 8.04 -7.95 0.05
CA THR A 225 6.73 -7.63 -0.54
C THR A 225 6.75 -6.25 -1.20
N TYR A 226 7.25 -5.27 -0.48
CA TYR A 226 7.28 -3.88 -0.96
C TYR A 226 8.43 -3.64 -1.93
N GLN A 227 9.59 -4.27 -1.71
CA GLN A 227 10.68 -4.26 -2.67
C GLN A 227 10.24 -4.80 -4.03
N TRP A 228 9.50 -5.92 -4.03
CA TRP A 228 8.98 -6.47 -5.28
C TRP A 228 7.94 -5.54 -5.93
N LEU A 229 6.96 -5.03 -5.19
CA LEU A 229 5.97 -4.11 -5.74
C LEU A 229 6.66 -2.89 -6.37
N PHE A 230 7.57 -2.25 -5.63
CA PHE A 230 8.22 -1.00 -6.03
C PHE A 230 9.30 -1.16 -7.11
N SER A 231 9.69 -2.40 -7.42
CA SER A 231 10.58 -2.68 -8.56
C SER A 231 9.89 -2.59 -9.92
N HIS A 232 8.60 -2.22 -9.97
CA HIS A 232 7.81 -2.13 -11.19
C HIS A 232 7.16 -0.74 -11.31
N THR A 233 7.05 -0.25 -12.54
CA THR A 233 6.34 0.99 -12.86
C THR A 233 5.52 0.84 -14.14
N LEU A 234 4.48 1.64 -14.31
CA LEU A 234 3.74 1.73 -15.58
C LEU A 234 4.59 2.25 -16.74
N SER A 235 5.69 2.96 -16.42
CA SER A 235 6.64 3.48 -17.41
C SER A 235 7.60 2.43 -17.97
N ASP A 236 7.65 1.22 -17.39
CA ASP A 236 8.52 0.14 -17.86
C ASP A 236 8.11 -0.28 -19.29
N ASN A 237 9.09 -0.26 -20.21
CA ASN A 237 8.85 -0.63 -21.60
C ASN A 237 10.05 -1.43 -22.17
N PRO A 238 9.91 -2.76 -22.45
CA PRO A 238 8.73 -3.55 -22.15
C PRO A 238 8.54 -3.78 -20.64
N ARG A 239 7.31 -3.97 -20.20
CA ARG A 239 7.03 -4.41 -18.82
C ARG A 239 7.64 -5.79 -18.58
N GLN A 240 8.30 -5.93 -17.45
CA GLN A 240 8.92 -7.19 -17.02
C GLN A 240 8.54 -7.48 -15.59
N VAL A 241 8.52 -8.77 -15.23
CA VAL A 241 8.28 -9.18 -13.85
C VAL A 241 9.61 -9.47 -13.17
N ASN A 242 9.85 -8.82 -12.03
CA ASN A 242 11.01 -9.09 -11.20
C ASN A 242 10.94 -10.54 -10.66
N ARG A 243 11.98 -11.34 -10.91
CA ARG A 243 12.09 -12.74 -10.46
C ARG A 243 13.20 -12.97 -9.44
N ASP A 244 13.98 -11.93 -9.11
CA ASP A 244 15.14 -12.03 -8.21
C ASP A 244 14.70 -12.04 -6.74
N ILE A 245 13.60 -11.36 -6.42
CA ILE A 245 13.05 -11.33 -5.07
C ILE A 245 12.27 -12.61 -4.82
N THR A 246 12.60 -13.30 -3.73
CA THR A 246 11.96 -14.58 -3.35
C THR A 246 11.19 -14.43 -2.05
N ILE A 247 9.93 -14.88 -2.05
CA ILE A 247 9.09 -15.04 -0.86
C ILE A 247 8.66 -16.50 -0.76
N ASN A 248 9.18 -17.20 0.25
CA ASN A 248 8.87 -18.58 0.55
C ASN A 248 8.59 -18.75 2.05
N LEU A 249 8.32 -19.97 2.51
CA LEU A 249 8.02 -20.25 3.92
C LEU A 249 9.15 -19.84 4.86
N ASN A 250 10.41 -19.98 4.45
CA ASN A 250 11.56 -19.60 5.26
C ASN A 250 11.62 -18.06 5.41
N VAL A 251 11.45 -17.31 4.34
CA VAL A 251 11.33 -15.83 4.39
C VAL A 251 10.14 -15.43 5.25
N MET A 252 8.97 -16.04 5.06
CA MET A 252 7.77 -15.76 5.84
C MET A 252 7.93 -16.07 7.34
N SER A 253 8.79 -17.01 7.73
CA SER A 253 9.06 -17.29 9.15
C SER A 253 9.70 -16.10 9.87
N ASN A 254 10.40 -15.23 9.13
CA ASN A 254 11.09 -14.04 9.61
C ASN A 254 10.28 -12.74 9.44
N ALA A 255 9.01 -12.81 9.05
CA ALA A 255 8.18 -11.65 8.69
C ALA A 255 8.14 -10.55 9.77
N TYR A 256 8.27 -10.91 11.03
CA TYR A 256 8.23 -9.97 12.17
C TYR A 256 9.62 -9.60 12.70
N ARG A 257 10.70 -10.08 12.08
CA ARG A 257 12.07 -9.76 12.51
C ARG A 257 12.31 -8.26 12.40
N GLY A 258 12.85 -7.66 13.47
CA GLY A 258 13.14 -6.23 13.54
C GLY A 258 11.91 -5.32 13.74
N LEU A 259 10.70 -5.90 13.82
CA LEU A 259 9.49 -5.14 14.08
C LEU A 259 9.19 -5.06 15.58
N SER A 260 8.67 -3.92 16.01
CA SER A 260 8.20 -3.72 17.39
C SER A 260 6.96 -4.59 17.66
N SER A 261 6.83 -5.12 18.87
CA SER A 261 5.60 -5.80 19.30
C SER A 261 4.42 -4.83 19.44
N LYS A 262 4.73 -3.55 19.68
CA LYS A 262 3.75 -2.45 19.81
C LYS A 262 4.21 -1.29 18.93
N GLY A 263 3.30 -0.75 18.16
CA GLY A 263 3.55 0.42 17.35
C GLY A 263 2.24 1.15 17.05
N THR A 264 2.35 2.44 16.79
CA THR A 264 1.21 3.29 16.45
C THR A 264 1.58 4.24 15.32
N ILE A 265 0.63 4.51 14.45
CA ILE A 265 0.71 5.60 13.47
C ILE A 265 -0.07 6.78 14.03
N THR A 266 0.47 7.99 13.92
CA THR A 266 -0.22 9.21 14.35
C THR A 266 -1.50 9.40 13.56
N LYS A 267 -2.63 9.48 14.26
CA LYS A 267 -3.93 9.78 13.66
C LYS A 267 -4.16 11.27 13.65
N VAL A 268 -4.58 11.78 12.50
CA VAL A 268 -4.94 13.19 12.32
C VAL A 268 -6.36 13.29 11.77
N SER A 269 -6.97 14.46 11.85
CA SER A 269 -8.31 14.71 11.31
C SER A 269 -8.35 14.61 9.78
N SER A 270 -7.30 15.06 9.12
CA SER A 270 -7.12 14.97 7.67
C SER A 270 -5.64 14.93 7.31
N ILE A 271 -5.30 14.32 6.18
CA ILE A 271 -4.01 14.50 5.51
C ILE A 271 -4.15 15.76 4.63
N LYS A 272 -3.30 16.76 4.87
CA LYS A 272 -3.22 17.91 3.98
C LYS A 272 -2.30 17.59 2.81
N ASN A 273 -2.67 18.06 1.61
CA ASN A 273 -1.75 18.03 0.48
C ASN A 273 -0.73 19.15 0.68
N PRO A 274 0.57 18.85 0.83
CA PRO A 274 1.57 19.87 1.15
C PRO A 274 1.82 20.87 0.02
N SER A 275 1.44 20.55 -1.22
CA SER A 275 1.55 21.45 -2.36
C SER A 275 0.25 22.25 -2.65
N ALA A 276 -0.83 22.00 -1.90
CA ALA A 276 -2.03 22.80 -2.07
C ALA A 276 -1.77 24.23 -1.57
N VAL A 277 -1.92 25.20 -2.44
CA VAL A 277 -1.92 26.62 -2.06
C VAL A 277 -3.15 26.83 -1.16
N GLU A 278 -2.95 27.22 0.08
CA GLU A 278 -4.05 27.65 0.93
C GLU A 278 -4.68 28.89 0.27
N PRO A 279 -6.02 28.99 0.18
CA PRO A 279 -6.66 30.23 -0.25
C PRO A 279 -6.13 31.36 0.62
N GLN A 280 -5.59 32.41 0.04
CA GLN A 280 -5.31 33.63 0.77
C GLN A 280 -6.63 34.08 1.40
N ASP A 281 -6.61 34.28 2.69
CA ASP A 281 -7.73 34.86 3.41
C ASP A 281 -7.75 36.38 3.06
N ASP A 282 -8.52 36.75 2.02
CA ASP A 282 -8.70 38.14 1.58
C ASP A 282 -9.55 38.95 2.58
N SER A 283 -9.59 38.58 3.85
CA SER A 283 -10.38 39.24 4.88
C SER A 283 -9.63 40.29 5.71
N GLU A 284 -8.49 40.82 5.23
CA GLU A 284 -7.88 42.03 5.81
C GLU A 284 -7.71 43.11 4.71
N GLU A 285 -8.75 43.90 4.51
CA GLU A 285 -8.68 45.31 4.10
C GLU A 285 -10.10 45.84 3.89
N ASP A 286 -10.69 46.47 4.93
CA ASP A 286 -11.52 47.67 4.82
C ASP A 286 -11.95 48.11 6.24
N ASP A 287 -10.99 48.57 7.03
CA ASP A 287 -11.29 49.43 8.18
C ASP A 287 -10.31 50.60 8.16
N ASN A 288 -10.54 51.53 7.24
CA ASN A 288 -10.04 52.90 7.35
C ASN A 288 -10.78 53.85 6.40
N MET A 289 -12.00 54.20 6.74
CA MET A 289 -12.59 55.48 6.36
C MET A 289 -13.35 56.05 7.53
N ASP A 290 -12.58 56.52 8.53
CA ASP A 290 -13.10 57.48 9.45
C ASP A 290 -12.86 58.89 8.91
N GLY A 291 -13.93 59.58 8.77
CA GLY A 291 -14.19 60.83 9.40
C GLY A 291 -13.32 62.01 9.04
N VAL A 292 -13.83 62.93 8.31
CA VAL A 292 -13.57 64.36 8.50
C VAL A 292 -14.89 65.08 8.45
N ASP A 293 -15.22 65.64 9.61
CA ASP A 293 -15.86 66.87 9.94
C ASP A 293 -16.65 67.67 8.86
N ASP A 294 -17.95 67.94 9.15
CA ASP A 294 -18.41 69.29 9.54
C ASP A 294 -19.81 69.21 10.17
#